data_32e8a8d27fad1207a90e2c9ecde620cd
#
_entry.id   32e8a8d27fad1207a90e2c9ecde620cd
#
_cell.length_a   1.000
_cell.length_b   1.000
_cell.length_c   1.000
_cell.angle_alpha   90.00
_cell.angle_beta   90.00
_cell.angle_gamma   90.00
#
_symmetry.space_group_name_H-M   'P 1'
#
loop_
_entity.id
_entity.type
_entity.pdbx_description
1 polymer ?
#
loop_
_entity_poly.entity_id
_entity_poly.type
_entity_poly.pdbx_seq_one_letter_code
_entity_poly.pdbx_strand_id
1 'polypeptide(L)'
;MFGKLSILRFVSVFVIYILLVGHSPWGGYQAYRQQHLLIMSTREDAPTYPFSKILIEVINQALPEASARPARARTFKRVQSLISTGQIPLVLLSKKNARAFINGTGPFRKFGKTKSFVIYNFGDLILLSETNFPNRHAWQLTKVFMDPISE
;
A
#
# COMPACT_ATOMS: atom_id res chain seq x y z
N MET A 1 28.43 -49.42 8.13
CA MET A 1 28.26 -48.99 6.74
C MET A 1 26.90 -48.26 6.49
N PHE A 2 25.90 -48.54 7.30
CA PHE A 2 24.54 -47.94 7.15
C PHE A 2 24.41 -46.48 7.60
N GLY A 3 25.31 -45.94 8.41
CA GLY A 3 25.17 -44.58 8.94
C GLY A 3 25.50 -43.43 7.96
N LYS A 4 26.45 -43.63 7.06
CA LYS A 4 26.88 -42.57 6.11
C LYS A 4 25.84 -42.27 5.01
N LEU A 5 25.12 -43.31 4.55
CA LEU A 5 24.07 -43.16 3.51
C LEU A 5 22.81 -42.47 4.07
N SER A 6 22.46 -42.68 5.32
CA SER A 6 21.36 -42.00 6.01
C SER A 6 21.64 -40.51 6.20
N ILE A 7 22.85 -40.17 6.64
CA ILE A 7 23.24 -38.76 6.85
C ILE A 7 23.22 -37.99 5.52
N LEU A 8 23.71 -38.59 4.45
CA LEU A 8 23.70 -37.96 3.12
C LEU A 8 22.27 -37.67 2.62
N ARG A 9 21.33 -38.60 2.85
CA ARG A 9 19.91 -38.42 2.52
C ARG A 9 19.26 -37.34 3.35
N PHE A 10 19.54 -37.23 4.65
CA PHE A 10 19.03 -36.18 5.50
C PHE A 10 19.57 -34.81 5.10
N VAL A 11 20.86 -34.73 4.79
CA VAL A 11 21.47 -33.47 4.30
C VAL A 11 20.87 -33.05 2.96
N SER A 12 20.66 -33.97 2.03
CA SER A 12 20.04 -33.66 0.73
C SER A 12 18.59 -33.15 0.87
N VAL A 13 17.79 -33.79 1.72
CA VAL A 13 16.41 -33.35 2.00
C VAL A 13 16.39 -31.97 2.66
N PHE A 14 17.31 -31.73 3.60
CA PHE A 14 17.40 -30.44 4.29
C PHE A 14 17.82 -29.30 3.35
N VAL A 15 18.78 -29.54 2.44
CA VAL A 15 19.20 -28.58 1.42
C VAL A 15 18.07 -28.27 0.44
N ILE A 16 17.32 -29.30 -0.01
CA ILE A 16 16.15 -29.09 -0.87
C ILE A 16 15.07 -28.29 -0.15
N TYR A 17 14.83 -28.56 1.13
CA TYR A 17 13.87 -27.79 1.95
C TYR A 17 14.27 -26.31 2.06
N ILE A 18 15.53 -26.02 2.33
CA ILE A 18 16.06 -24.64 2.37
C ILE A 18 15.88 -23.93 1.02
N LEU A 19 16.16 -24.63 -0.10
CA LEU A 19 16.01 -24.08 -1.45
C LEU A 19 14.53 -23.79 -1.78
N LEU A 20 13.61 -24.61 -1.30
CA LEU A 20 12.16 -24.41 -1.52
C LEU A 20 11.58 -23.28 -0.66
N VAL A 21 12.03 -23.15 0.59
CA VAL A 21 11.53 -22.12 1.52
C VAL A 21 12.10 -20.73 1.16
N GLY A 22 13.31 -20.67 0.60
CA GLY A 22 13.99 -19.41 0.28
C GLY A 22 13.44 -18.65 -0.95
N HIS A 23 12.54 -19.22 -1.73
CA HIS A 23 12.07 -18.65 -3.00
C HIS A 23 10.56 -18.43 -3.07
N SER A 24 9.93 -18.01 -1.97
CA SER A 24 8.53 -17.58 -2.03
C SER A 24 8.44 -16.19 -2.70
N PRO A 25 7.88 -16.07 -3.92
CA PRO A 25 7.67 -14.78 -4.57
C PRO A 25 6.79 -13.85 -3.73
N TRP A 26 5.98 -14.41 -2.85
CA TRP A 26 5.11 -13.68 -1.92
C TRP A 26 5.87 -13.00 -0.77
N GLY A 27 6.96 -13.59 -0.29
CA GLY A 27 7.78 -13.03 0.78
C GLY A 27 8.43 -11.71 0.38
N GLY A 28 8.98 -11.62 -0.83
CA GLY A 28 9.55 -10.39 -1.37
C GLY A 28 8.53 -9.26 -1.52
N TYR A 29 7.30 -9.59 -1.90
CA TYR A 29 6.24 -8.60 -2.05
C TYR A 29 5.72 -8.07 -0.69
N GLN A 30 5.65 -8.91 0.33
CA GLN A 30 5.33 -8.47 1.68
C GLN A 30 6.43 -7.57 2.25
N ALA A 31 7.70 -7.96 2.12
CA ALA A 31 8.81 -7.15 2.55
C ALA A 31 8.82 -5.77 1.85
N TYR A 32 8.58 -5.72 0.54
CA TYR A 32 8.47 -4.48 -0.20
C TYR A 32 7.39 -3.55 0.36
N ARG A 33 6.20 -4.09 0.71
CA ARG A 33 5.11 -3.30 1.30
C ARG A 33 5.45 -2.77 2.69
N GLN A 34 6.23 -3.50 3.46
CA GLN A 34 6.66 -3.08 4.80
C GLN A 34 7.76 -2.01 4.77
N GLN A 35 8.56 -2.00 3.71
CA GLN A 35 9.68 -1.06 3.55
C GLN A 35 9.29 0.26 2.89
N HIS A 36 8.11 0.36 2.27
CA HIS A 36 7.71 1.51 1.48
C HIS A 36 6.31 1.99 1.87
N LEU A 37 6.17 3.30 1.99
CA LEU A 37 4.86 3.92 2.09
C LEU A 37 4.19 3.90 0.71
N LEU A 38 3.21 3.03 0.53
CA LEU A 38 2.52 2.87 -0.73
C LEU A 38 1.28 3.75 -0.81
N ILE A 39 1.19 4.57 -1.85
CA ILE A 39 -0.01 5.34 -2.19
C ILE A 39 -0.66 4.71 -3.41
N MET A 40 -1.84 4.13 -3.18
CA MET A 40 -2.63 3.48 -4.22
C MET A 40 -3.41 4.49 -5.03
N SER A 41 -3.38 4.33 -6.34
CA SER A 41 -4.30 4.97 -7.29
C SER A 41 -4.97 3.92 -8.15
N THR A 42 -5.94 4.30 -8.99
CA THR A 42 -6.59 3.35 -9.91
C THR A 42 -6.71 3.90 -11.32
N ARG A 43 -6.69 2.99 -12.31
CA ARG A 43 -6.92 3.36 -13.73
C ARG A 43 -8.33 3.87 -13.98
N GLU A 44 -9.30 3.43 -13.17
CA GLU A 44 -10.70 3.87 -13.26
C GLU A 44 -10.92 5.28 -12.70
N ASP A 45 -9.90 5.89 -12.06
CA ASP A 45 -9.90 7.25 -11.55
C ASP A 45 -8.65 7.98 -12.08
N ALA A 46 -8.69 8.35 -13.36
CA ALA A 46 -7.55 8.79 -14.16
C ALA A 46 -6.69 9.91 -13.55
N PRO A 47 -7.25 10.97 -12.89
CA PRO A 47 -6.45 12.05 -12.33
C PRO A 47 -5.52 11.64 -11.18
N THR A 48 -5.82 10.50 -10.53
CA THR A 48 -5.16 10.13 -9.26
C THR A 48 -3.71 9.69 -9.46
N TYR A 49 -3.39 8.98 -10.53
CA TYR A 49 -2.04 8.46 -10.73
C TYR A 49 -0.97 9.53 -11.01
N PRO A 50 -1.18 10.47 -11.92
CA PRO A 50 -0.23 11.58 -12.11
C PRO A 50 -0.01 12.37 -10.82
N PHE A 51 -1.08 12.69 -10.10
CA PHE A 51 -1.00 13.42 -8.85
C PHE A 51 -0.30 12.63 -7.73
N SER A 52 -0.49 11.31 -7.67
CA SER A 52 0.20 10.47 -6.69
C SER A 52 1.72 10.51 -6.84
N LYS A 53 2.24 10.67 -8.06
CA LYS A 53 3.69 10.83 -8.29
C LYS A 53 4.21 12.13 -7.69
N ILE A 54 3.48 13.23 -7.87
CA ILE A 54 3.83 14.53 -7.28
C ILE A 54 3.83 14.42 -5.75
N LEU A 55 2.78 13.82 -5.16
CA LEU A 55 2.73 13.61 -3.71
C LEU A 55 3.91 12.79 -3.19
N ILE A 56 4.30 11.76 -3.92
CA ILE A 56 5.44 10.92 -3.55
C ILE A 56 6.75 11.67 -3.55
N GLU A 57 6.96 12.54 -4.52
CA GLU A 57 8.15 13.41 -4.57
C GLU A 57 8.18 14.33 -3.35
N VAL A 58 7.07 15.00 -3.04
CA VAL A 58 6.94 15.88 -1.86
C VAL A 58 7.18 15.10 -0.57
N ILE A 59 6.57 13.92 -0.42
CA ILE A 59 6.76 13.08 0.77
C ILE A 59 8.22 12.65 0.91
N ASN A 60 8.85 12.17 -0.15
CA ASN A 60 10.23 11.70 -0.10
C ASN A 60 11.26 12.81 0.16
N GLN A 61 10.94 14.05 -0.24
CA GLN A 61 11.77 15.22 0.11
C GLN A 61 11.66 15.56 1.60
N ALA A 62 10.45 15.54 2.15
CA ALA A 62 10.21 15.91 3.55
C ALA A 62 10.44 14.76 4.54
N LEU A 63 10.17 13.52 4.12
CA LEU A 63 10.23 12.29 4.93
C LEU A 63 10.93 11.17 4.14
N PRO A 64 12.24 11.27 3.88
CA PRO A 64 12.97 10.29 3.07
C PRO A 64 12.89 8.87 3.63
N GLU A 65 12.75 8.72 4.94
CA GLU A 65 12.57 7.43 5.62
C GLU A 65 11.27 6.71 5.25
N ALA A 66 10.25 7.45 4.79
CA ALA A 66 8.99 6.85 4.34
C ALA A 66 9.17 6.03 3.05
N SER A 67 10.22 6.33 2.28
CA SER A 67 10.52 5.65 1.01
C SER A 67 9.27 5.48 0.15
N ALA A 68 8.46 6.54 0.03
CA ALA A 68 7.15 6.51 -0.60
C ALA A 68 7.22 6.04 -2.06
N ARG A 69 6.25 5.21 -2.48
CA ARG A 69 6.19 4.65 -3.83
C ARG A 69 4.74 4.65 -4.35
N PRO A 70 4.54 4.85 -5.67
CA PRO A 70 3.22 4.76 -6.26
C PRO A 70 2.82 3.29 -6.42
N ALA A 71 1.56 3.00 -6.11
CA ALA A 71 0.91 1.76 -6.45
C ALA A 71 -0.30 2.05 -7.34
N ARG A 72 -0.61 1.16 -8.29
CA ARG A 72 -1.70 1.37 -9.24
C ARG A 72 -2.55 0.13 -9.40
N ALA A 73 -3.80 0.20 -8.99
CA ALA A 73 -4.80 -0.83 -9.22
C ALA A 73 -5.43 -0.70 -10.62
N ARG A 74 -5.91 -1.80 -11.17
CA ARG A 74 -6.68 -1.79 -12.42
C ARG A 74 -8.11 -1.31 -12.20
N THR A 75 -8.72 -1.68 -11.05
CA THR A 75 -10.14 -1.50 -10.78
C THR A 75 -10.38 -1.00 -9.36
N PHE A 76 -11.53 -0.35 -9.14
CA PHE A 76 -12.01 0.02 -7.81
C PHE A 76 -12.18 -1.21 -6.88
N LYS A 77 -12.59 -2.36 -7.42
CA LYS A 77 -12.66 -3.61 -6.66
C LYS A 77 -11.30 -3.96 -6.02
N ARG A 78 -10.21 -3.82 -6.77
CA ARG A 78 -8.87 -4.10 -6.27
C ARG A 78 -8.44 -3.09 -5.22
N VAL A 79 -8.74 -1.80 -5.42
CA VAL A 79 -8.52 -0.75 -4.42
C VAL A 79 -9.20 -1.11 -3.10
N GLN A 80 -10.50 -1.38 -3.15
CA GLN A 80 -11.28 -1.72 -1.98
C GLN A 80 -10.72 -2.94 -1.24
N SER A 81 -10.39 -4.00 -1.95
CA SER A 81 -9.81 -5.22 -1.37
C SER A 81 -8.48 -4.94 -0.66
N LEU A 82 -7.58 -4.17 -1.26
CA LEU A 82 -6.24 -3.91 -0.72
C LEU A 82 -6.26 -3.00 0.51
N ILE A 83 -7.14 -2.00 0.53
CA ILE A 83 -7.30 -1.09 1.67
C ILE A 83 -8.02 -1.79 2.82
N SER A 84 -9.14 -2.47 2.55
CA SER A 84 -9.95 -3.12 3.60
C SER A 84 -9.22 -4.28 4.30
N THR A 85 -8.23 -4.87 3.65
CA THR A 85 -7.39 -5.93 4.22
C THR A 85 -6.08 -5.42 4.82
N GLY A 86 -5.88 -4.08 4.85
CA GLY A 86 -4.65 -3.48 5.37
C GLY A 86 -3.39 -3.78 4.55
N GLN A 87 -3.55 -4.25 3.31
CA GLN A 87 -2.40 -4.59 2.46
C GLN A 87 -1.72 -3.36 1.86
N ILE A 88 -2.47 -2.27 1.70
CA ILE A 88 -1.97 -0.97 1.25
C ILE A 88 -2.48 0.08 2.23
N PRO A 89 -1.61 0.95 2.76
CA PRO A 89 -1.98 1.89 3.82
C PRO A 89 -2.77 3.10 3.34
N LEU A 90 -2.51 3.57 2.12
CA LEU A 90 -3.06 4.84 1.61
C LEU A 90 -3.65 4.66 0.21
N VAL A 91 -4.74 5.39 -0.04
CA VAL A 91 -5.35 5.49 -1.37
C VAL A 91 -5.69 6.94 -1.70
N LEU A 92 -5.37 7.34 -2.92
CA LEU A 92 -5.75 8.62 -3.49
C LEU A 92 -6.91 8.42 -4.45
N LEU A 93 -8.03 9.10 -4.20
CA LEU A 93 -9.23 9.05 -5.02
C LEU A 93 -9.72 10.46 -5.33
N SER A 94 -10.44 10.62 -6.46
CA SER A 94 -11.21 11.83 -6.69
C SER A 94 -12.26 12.00 -5.60
N LYS A 95 -12.63 13.23 -5.29
CA LYS A 95 -13.60 13.57 -4.23
C LYS A 95 -14.90 12.79 -4.34
N LYS A 96 -15.42 12.60 -5.57
CA LYS A 96 -16.60 11.78 -5.85
C LYS A 96 -16.39 10.33 -5.45
N ASN A 97 -15.28 9.74 -5.88
CA ASN A 97 -14.96 8.33 -5.63
C ASN A 97 -14.55 8.07 -4.18
N ALA A 98 -13.91 9.03 -3.52
CA ALA A 98 -13.60 8.96 -2.09
C ALA A 98 -14.88 8.89 -1.23
N ARG A 99 -15.86 9.75 -1.53
CA ARG A 99 -17.18 9.71 -0.87
C ARG A 99 -17.91 8.38 -1.14
N ALA A 100 -17.88 7.91 -2.38
CA ALA A 100 -18.47 6.63 -2.76
C ALA A 100 -17.80 5.45 -2.04
N PHE A 101 -16.48 5.50 -1.88
CA PHE A 101 -15.68 4.49 -1.16
C PHE A 101 -16.08 4.40 0.32
N ILE A 102 -16.14 5.54 1.00
CA ILE A 102 -16.50 5.60 2.43
C ILE A 102 -17.96 5.14 2.65
N ASN A 103 -18.87 5.58 1.78
CA ASN A 103 -20.30 5.32 1.94
C ASN A 103 -20.76 3.98 1.35
N GLY A 104 -19.91 3.26 0.63
CA GLY A 104 -20.28 2.02 -0.05
C GLY A 104 -21.31 2.25 -1.15
N THR A 105 -21.13 3.29 -1.95
CA THR A 105 -22.05 3.67 -3.05
C THR A 105 -21.32 3.60 -4.41
N GLY A 106 -22.05 3.84 -5.50
CA GLY A 106 -21.47 3.85 -6.85
C GLY A 106 -20.68 2.57 -7.15
N PRO A 107 -19.41 2.68 -7.58
CA PRO A 107 -18.58 1.51 -7.92
C PRO A 107 -18.29 0.61 -6.72
N PHE A 108 -18.50 1.10 -5.50
CA PHE A 108 -18.23 0.37 -4.24
C PHE A 108 -19.50 -0.25 -3.62
N ARG A 109 -20.67 -0.11 -4.24
CA ARG A 109 -21.94 -0.61 -3.70
C ARG A 109 -21.91 -2.08 -3.29
N LYS A 110 -21.21 -2.93 -4.07
CA LYS A 110 -21.13 -4.37 -3.79
C LYS A 110 -20.30 -4.72 -2.55
N PHE A 111 -19.48 -3.79 -2.07
CA PHE A 111 -18.55 -4.02 -0.95
C PHE A 111 -19.03 -3.39 0.35
N GLY A 112 -20.08 -2.55 0.28
CA GLY A 112 -20.57 -1.79 1.43
C GLY A 112 -19.63 -0.66 1.86
N LYS A 113 -19.88 -0.10 3.03
CA LYS A 113 -19.09 0.99 3.60
C LYS A 113 -17.68 0.50 3.96
N THR A 114 -16.69 1.27 3.60
CA THR A 114 -15.29 0.99 3.97
C THR A 114 -14.84 1.97 5.05
N LYS A 115 -14.45 1.44 6.20
CA LYS A 115 -13.85 2.26 7.27
C LYS A 115 -12.49 2.77 6.79
N SER A 116 -12.34 4.09 6.78
CA SER A 116 -11.12 4.76 6.37
C SER A 116 -11.09 6.17 6.95
N PHE A 117 -9.91 6.76 7.08
CA PHE A 117 -9.74 8.13 7.57
C PHE A 117 -9.25 9.04 6.44
N VAL A 118 -9.74 10.26 6.43
CA VAL A 118 -9.22 11.31 5.54
C VAL A 118 -7.91 11.81 6.13
N ILE A 119 -6.80 11.61 5.40
CA ILE A 119 -5.50 12.17 5.75
C ILE A 119 -5.41 13.62 5.28
N TYR A 120 -5.79 13.86 4.02
CA TYR A 120 -5.75 15.21 3.46
C TYR A 120 -6.74 15.39 2.31
N ASN A 121 -7.27 16.60 2.19
CA ASN A 121 -8.19 17.00 1.11
C ASN A 121 -7.50 18.04 0.24
N PHE A 122 -7.14 17.65 -0.99
CA PHE A 122 -6.51 18.51 -2.00
C PHE A 122 -7.53 19.24 -2.88
N GLY A 123 -8.80 19.32 -2.46
CA GLY A 123 -9.90 19.89 -3.24
C GLY A 123 -10.60 18.82 -4.08
N ASP A 124 -10.12 18.54 -5.27
CA ASP A 124 -10.70 17.52 -6.16
C ASP A 124 -10.25 16.09 -5.88
N LEU A 125 -9.14 15.94 -5.16
CA LEU A 125 -8.55 14.68 -4.77
C LEU A 125 -8.48 14.55 -3.25
N ILE A 126 -8.74 13.35 -2.73
CA ILE A 126 -8.70 13.05 -1.30
C ILE A 126 -7.78 11.87 -1.05
N LEU A 127 -6.84 12.05 -0.13
CA LEU A 127 -5.99 10.98 0.39
C LEU A 127 -6.66 10.35 1.60
N LEU A 128 -6.93 9.06 1.50
CA LEU A 128 -7.52 8.24 2.55
C LEU A 128 -6.51 7.23 3.08
N SER A 129 -6.61 6.90 4.35
CA SER A 129 -5.87 5.78 4.95
C SER A 129 -6.79 4.62 5.29
N GLU A 130 -6.20 3.43 5.39
CA GLU A 130 -6.82 2.29 6.04
C GLU A 130 -7.00 2.54 7.55
N THR A 131 -7.84 1.73 8.21
CA THR A 131 -8.26 1.96 9.60
C THR A 131 -7.14 1.88 10.64
N ASN A 132 -6.15 1.04 10.40
CA ASN A 132 -5.04 0.80 11.33
C ASN A 132 -3.78 1.61 11.00
N PHE A 133 -3.89 2.57 10.07
CA PHE A 133 -2.76 3.43 9.74
C PHE A 133 -2.33 4.24 10.97
N PRO A 134 -1.03 4.23 11.35
CA PRO A 134 -0.58 4.84 12.59
C PRO A 134 -0.85 6.35 12.62
N ASN A 135 -1.49 6.83 13.69
CA ASN A 135 -1.83 8.25 13.88
C ASN A 135 -0.62 9.17 13.76
N ARG A 136 0.55 8.73 14.26
CA ARG A 136 1.81 9.48 14.13
C ARG A 136 2.18 9.71 12.68
N HIS A 137 2.08 8.69 11.83
CA HIS A 137 2.38 8.82 10.40
C HIS A 137 1.33 9.67 9.68
N ALA A 138 0.05 9.52 10.04
CA ALA A 138 -1.02 10.36 9.51
C ALA A 138 -0.75 11.85 9.79
N TRP A 139 -0.36 12.17 11.03
CA TRP A 139 -0.01 13.52 11.44
C TRP A 139 1.22 14.06 10.69
N GLN A 140 2.27 13.25 10.54
CA GLN A 140 3.46 13.64 9.79
C GLN A 140 3.14 13.98 8.32
N LEU A 141 2.32 13.14 7.66
CA LEU A 141 1.88 13.40 6.29
C LEU A 141 1.04 14.67 6.19
N THR A 142 0.09 14.86 7.10
CA THR A 142 -0.73 16.07 7.13
C THR A 142 0.15 17.32 7.25
N LYS A 143 1.17 17.29 8.10
CA LYS A 143 2.12 18.39 8.24
C LYS A 143 2.86 18.70 6.94
N VAL A 144 3.37 17.68 6.27
CA VAL A 144 4.05 17.81 4.98
C VAL A 144 3.18 18.52 3.94
N PHE A 145 1.87 18.25 3.93
CA PHE A 145 0.95 18.87 2.98
C PHE A 145 0.46 20.27 3.39
N MET A 146 0.54 20.59 4.68
CA MET A 146 0.16 21.92 5.20
C MET A 146 1.29 22.94 5.11
N ASP A 147 2.54 22.50 5.28
CA ASP A 147 3.72 23.35 5.18
C ASP A 147 4.31 23.16 3.77
N PRO A 148 3.96 24.02 2.77
CA PRO A 148 4.62 23.97 1.48
C PRO A 148 6.12 24.16 1.74
N ILE A 149 6.94 23.29 1.13
CA ILE A 149 8.40 23.39 1.20
C ILE A 149 8.76 24.82 0.83
N SER A 150 9.18 25.59 1.83
CA SER A 150 9.72 26.91 1.60
C SER A 150 10.98 26.73 0.78
N GLU A 151 10.94 27.16 -0.50
CA GLU A 151 12.10 27.27 -1.37
C GLU A 151 13.20 28.12 -0.75
#